data_f18298e4c5bae7e8a879c83252f37c7d
#
_entry.id   f18298e4c5bae7e8a879c83252f37c7d
#
_cell.length_a   1.000
_cell.length_b   1.000
_cell.length_c   1.000
_cell.angle_alpha   90.00
_cell.angle_beta   90.00
_cell.angle_gamma   90.00
#
_symmetry.space_group_name_H-M   'P 1'
#
loop_
_entity.id
_entity.type
_entity.pdbx_description
1 polymer ?
#
loop_
_entity_poly.entity_id
_entity_poly.type
_entity_poly.pdbx_seq_one_letter_code
_entity_poly.pdbx_strand_id
1 'polypeptide(L)'
;MLIVFLIASMFMSCTKDTNTPITQNSELEIEHIKTLGGSKNESAQAVTKTTDGGYAILGYTQSNDGDVRNKSNESYDYWLLKFDARNQLQWQKTYGGSDDDRGFDLIHTSDGGFTILGKSKSNDLDVSENSGFDDFWVSKLDSNGSISWEYSYGFAGSDTPNSIIQTRDNGFLLTGVLDVSASNGQGNRQSTTSQRHAGGDYWVIKLNASGEREWSNYYGGSFTDTAYDAIQTEDNSYIIVGSSDSDDVDISNTNGSYDFWATKISSTGSLIWEKSFGGSEIDEARAITSSNDGNYLIVGDTRSDDLNISQNAGAADLWVIKITPQGSLLWEKTIGGTNFDVGRSISKTQDNGFLISGSSRSSDGNLITNKGLNDAWVLKIDRAGDIKWHKSIGGSETDFFYDSVELNDQTIVAVGNSNSSNEDINENKGFTDLLILKLK
;
A
#
# COMPACT_ATOMS: atom_id res chain seq x y z
N MET A 1 26.76 -20.90 70.59
CA MET A 1 26.20 -19.69 70.03
C MET A 1 26.14 -19.92 68.49
N LEU A 2 24.97 -20.37 68.00
CA LEU A 2 24.77 -20.82 66.62
C LEU A 2 24.02 -19.71 65.94
N ILE A 3 24.62 -19.10 64.93
CA ILE A 3 23.99 -18.06 64.12
C ILE A 3 23.37 -18.74 62.91
N VAL A 4 22.04 -18.70 62.82
CA VAL A 4 21.23 -19.18 61.63
C VAL A 4 21.06 -18.02 60.70
N PHE A 5 21.58 -18.14 59.47
CA PHE A 5 21.29 -17.23 58.39
C PHE A 5 19.98 -17.67 57.70
N LEU A 6 18.96 -16.81 57.76
CA LEU A 6 17.75 -16.94 56.98
C LEU A 6 18.01 -16.32 55.58
N ILE A 7 18.00 -17.13 54.56
CA ILE A 7 17.97 -16.68 53.16
C ILE A 7 16.52 -16.48 52.78
N ALA A 8 16.10 -15.23 52.59
CA ALA A 8 14.81 -14.88 52.02
C ALA A 8 14.92 -14.92 50.47
N SER A 9 14.31 -15.92 49.86
CA SER A 9 14.13 -15.98 48.40
C SER A 9 13.00 -15.04 48.01
N MET A 10 13.34 -13.92 47.35
CA MET A 10 12.37 -13.10 46.62
C MET A 10 11.95 -13.83 45.34
N PHE A 11 10.73 -14.32 45.32
CA PHE A 11 10.07 -14.68 44.08
C PHE A 11 9.63 -13.39 43.38
N MET A 12 10.33 -12.99 42.28
CA MET A 12 9.81 -12.01 41.33
C MET A 12 8.70 -12.71 40.55
N SER A 13 7.47 -12.36 40.84
CA SER A 13 6.33 -12.70 40.00
C SER A 13 6.37 -11.81 38.75
N CYS A 14 6.69 -12.38 37.58
CA CYS A 14 6.36 -11.75 36.32
C CYS A 14 4.85 -11.69 36.20
N THR A 15 4.28 -10.52 36.36
CA THR A 15 2.91 -10.26 35.98
C THR A 15 2.89 -10.25 34.45
N LYS A 16 2.15 -11.19 33.84
CA LYS A 16 1.74 -11.10 32.44
C LYS A 16 1.04 -9.76 32.27
N ASP A 17 1.56 -8.92 31.37
CA ASP A 17 0.83 -7.75 30.90
C ASP A 17 -0.47 -8.26 30.27
N THR A 18 -1.56 -8.02 30.96
CA THR A 18 -2.89 -8.21 30.41
C THR A 18 -3.07 -7.09 29.38
N ASN A 19 -3.14 -7.44 28.09
CA ASN A 19 -3.58 -6.55 27.02
C ASN A 19 -4.90 -5.92 27.44
N THR A 20 -4.84 -4.68 27.92
CA THR A 20 -6.05 -3.90 28.20
C THR A 20 -6.62 -3.49 26.87
N PRO A 21 -7.89 -3.78 26.56
CA PRO A 21 -8.52 -3.30 25.33
C PRO A 21 -8.36 -1.78 25.24
N ILE A 22 -7.83 -1.29 24.12
CA ILE A 22 -7.71 0.15 23.88
C ILE A 22 -9.12 0.67 23.67
N THR A 23 -9.61 1.42 24.63
CA THR A 23 -10.89 2.11 24.49
C THR A 23 -10.81 3.05 23.30
N GLN A 24 -11.75 2.90 22.39
CA GLN A 24 -11.93 3.78 21.23
C GLN A 24 -11.89 5.24 21.72
N ASN A 25 -10.88 6.01 21.28
CA ASN A 25 -10.71 7.38 21.74
C ASN A 25 -11.88 8.22 21.20
N SER A 26 -12.64 8.86 22.09
CA SER A 26 -13.89 9.58 21.77
C SER A 26 -13.66 10.94 21.09
N GLU A 27 -12.42 11.27 20.75
CA GLU A 27 -12.05 12.58 20.22
C GLU A 27 -12.08 12.68 18.68
N LEU A 28 -12.10 11.56 17.94
CA LEU A 28 -12.20 11.60 16.47
C LEU A 28 -13.63 11.27 16.03
N GLU A 29 -14.31 12.26 15.48
CA GLU A 29 -15.69 12.09 14.98
C GLU A 29 -15.68 11.68 13.50
N ILE A 30 -16.64 10.82 13.15
CA ILE A 30 -16.91 10.49 11.75
C ILE A 30 -17.67 11.67 11.14
N GLU A 31 -17.03 12.39 10.24
CA GLU A 31 -17.66 13.48 9.50
C GLU A 31 -18.51 12.94 8.35
N HIS A 32 -17.97 11.96 7.61
CA HIS A 32 -18.65 11.32 6.48
C HIS A 32 -18.21 9.87 6.28
N ILE A 33 -19.17 9.01 5.96
CA ILE A 33 -18.99 7.73 5.26
C ILE A 33 -19.78 7.85 3.96
N LYS A 34 -19.14 7.58 2.83
CA LYS A 34 -19.78 7.72 1.51
C LYS A 34 -19.30 6.63 0.57
N THR A 35 -20.25 6.05 -0.16
CA THR A 35 -19.97 5.19 -1.30
C THR A 35 -20.24 5.95 -2.60
N LEU A 36 -19.41 5.68 -3.61
CA LEU A 36 -19.57 6.19 -4.98
C LEU A 36 -19.44 5.03 -5.96
N GLY A 37 -20.37 4.97 -6.90
CA GLY A 37 -20.35 3.91 -7.90
C GLY A 37 -21.54 3.93 -8.83
N GLY A 38 -21.64 2.88 -9.60
CA GLY A 38 -22.76 2.63 -10.51
C GLY A 38 -23.29 1.20 -10.33
N SER A 39 -23.79 0.60 -11.41
CA SER A 39 -24.43 -0.72 -11.33
C SER A 39 -23.45 -1.91 -11.29
N LYS A 40 -22.14 -1.68 -11.38
CA LYS A 40 -21.10 -2.72 -11.46
C LYS A 40 -20.07 -2.61 -10.33
N ASN A 41 -18.78 -2.63 -10.64
CA ASN A 41 -17.70 -2.66 -9.67
C ASN A 41 -16.85 -1.39 -9.73
N GLU A 42 -16.65 -0.78 -8.58
CA GLU A 42 -15.77 0.35 -8.35
C GLU A 42 -14.86 0.10 -7.15
N SER A 43 -13.66 0.66 -7.20
CA SER A 43 -12.74 0.62 -6.08
C SER A 43 -11.85 1.86 -6.07
N ALA A 44 -11.60 2.45 -4.91
CA ALA A 44 -10.49 3.37 -4.72
C ALA A 44 -9.23 2.58 -4.34
N GLN A 45 -8.08 3.00 -4.82
CA GLN A 45 -6.80 2.36 -4.55
C GLN A 45 -5.84 3.30 -3.83
N ALA A 46 -5.84 4.59 -4.17
CA ALA A 46 -4.94 5.58 -3.60
C ALA A 46 -5.63 6.91 -3.34
N VAL A 47 -5.16 7.67 -2.35
CA VAL A 47 -5.60 9.01 -2.04
C VAL A 47 -4.40 9.93 -1.79
N THR A 48 -4.41 11.12 -2.38
CA THR A 48 -3.38 12.13 -2.15
C THR A 48 -3.99 13.47 -1.79
N LYS A 49 -3.33 14.21 -0.89
CA LYS A 49 -3.72 15.59 -0.57
C LYS A 49 -3.28 16.56 -1.68
N THR A 50 -4.04 17.61 -1.87
CA THR A 50 -3.76 18.64 -2.87
C THR A 50 -3.46 20.00 -2.22
N THR A 51 -2.74 20.86 -2.94
CA THR A 51 -2.29 22.16 -2.43
C THR A 51 -3.41 23.13 -2.08
N ASP A 52 -4.61 22.94 -2.62
CA ASP A 52 -5.82 23.72 -2.30
C ASP A 52 -6.50 23.30 -0.98
N GLY A 53 -5.90 22.35 -0.24
CA GLY A 53 -6.43 21.80 1.01
C GLY A 53 -7.44 20.67 0.81
N GLY A 54 -7.73 20.30 -0.43
CA GLY A 54 -8.57 19.16 -0.78
C GLY A 54 -7.76 17.88 -0.97
N TYR A 55 -8.32 16.93 -1.70
CA TYR A 55 -7.69 15.64 -1.99
C TYR A 55 -8.14 15.08 -3.34
N ALA A 56 -7.39 14.13 -3.87
CA ALA A 56 -7.75 13.37 -5.06
C ALA A 56 -7.69 11.88 -4.76
N ILE A 57 -8.60 11.11 -5.37
CA ILE A 57 -8.71 9.65 -5.23
C ILE A 57 -8.52 9.05 -6.61
N LEU A 58 -7.66 8.05 -6.73
CA LEU A 58 -7.56 7.18 -7.90
C LEU A 58 -8.04 5.78 -7.55
N GLY A 59 -8.67 5.18 -8.50
CA GLY A 59 -9.03 3.77 -8.53
C GLY A 59 -9.49 3.37 -9.92
N TYR A 60 -10.50 2.54 -9.99
CA TYR A 60 -11.08 2.09 -11.25
C TYR A 60 -12.59 1.91 -11.15
N THR A 61 -13.27 1.97 -12.31
CA THR A 61 -14.71 1.76 -12.45
C THR A 61 -15.02 0.89 -13.64
N GLN A 62 -15.99 -0.01 -13.48
CA GLN A 62 -16.57 -0.78 -14.57
C GLN A 62 -17.91 -0.18 -15.02
N SER A 63 -18.52 0.66 -14.22
CA SER A 63 -19.82 1.26 -14.51
C SER A 63 -19.74 2.40 -15.52
N ASN A 64 -20.84 2.63 -16.22
CA ASN A 64 -21.07 3.79 -17.08
C ASN A 64 -22.34 4.55 -16.67
N ASP A 65 -22.83 4.31 -15.47
CA ASP A 65 -24.04 4.88 -14.87
C ASP A 65 -23.81 5.32 -13.40
N GLY A 66 -24.86 5.68 -12.70
CA GLY A 66 -24.80 6.08 -11.29
C GLY A 66 -24.02 7.38 -11.09
N ASP A 67 -22.96 7.32 -10.27
CA ASP A 67 -22.05 8.45 -10.03
C ASP A 67 -20.99 8.59 -11.12
N VAL A 68 -20.74 7.55 -11.91
CA VAL A 68 -19.73 7.55 -12.98
C VAL A 68 -20.26 8.34 -14.18
N ARG A 69 -19.46 9.28 -14.69
CA ARG A 69 -19.87 10.17 -15.77
C ARG A 69 -18.89 10.09 -16.95
N ASN A 70 -19.46 10.21 -18.17
CA ASN A 70 -18.69 10.30 -19.42
C ASN A 70 -17.92 9.03 -19.80
N LYS A 71 -18.23 7.88 -19.22
CA LYS A 71 -17.72 6.57 -19.63
C LYS A 71 -18.73 5.90 -20.58
N SER A 72 -18.26 5.35 -21.67
CA SER A 72 -19.11 4.80 -22.73
C SER A 72 -19.07 3.27 -22.86
N ASN A 73 -18.02 2.63 -22.33
CA ASN A 73 -17.82 1.18 -22.37
C ASN A 73 -18.11 0.53 -21.00
N GLU A 74 -18.02 -0.79 -20.91
CA GLU A 74 -18.22 -1.57 -19.68
C GLU A 74 -16.95 -2.31 -19.25
N SER A 75 -15.78 -2.02 -19.86
CA SER A 75 -14.47 -2.43 -19.36
C SER A 75 -14.12 -1.65 -18.09
N TYR A 76 -13.12 -2.06 -17.35
CA TYR A 76 -12.58 -1.24 -16.29
C TYR A 76 -11.76 -0.10 -16.88
N ASP A 77 -11.98 1.12 -16.39
CA ASP A 77 -11.12 2.28 -16.66
C ASP A 77 -10.62 2.86 -15.34
N TYR A 78 -9.48 3.57 -15.35
CA TYR A 78 -9.07 4.39 -14.23
C TYR A 78 -10.16 5.40 -13.91
N TRP A 79 -10.41 5.63 -12.64
CA TRP A 79 -11.38 6.63 -12.19
C TRP A 79 -10.70 7.58 -11.20
N LEU A 80 -10.51 8.82 -11.63
CA LEU A 80 -9.90 9.89 -10.85
C LEU A 80 -10.95 10.89 -10.41
N LEU A 81 -11.03 11.13 -9.10
CA LEU A 81 -11.97 12.06 -8.47
C LEU A 81 -11.19 13.14 -7.71
N LYS A 82 -11.52 14.40 -7.92
CA LYS A 82 -10.94 15.54 -7.19
C LYS A 82 -11.97 16.19 -6.30
N PHE A 83 -11.67 16.28 -5.00
CA PHE A 83 -12.49 16.93 -3.98
C PHE A 83 -11.81 18.19 -3.44
N ASP A 84 -12.61 19.20 -3.09
CA ASP A 84 -12.12 20.38 -2.37
C ASP A 84 -11.99 20.11 -0.87
N ALA A 85 -11.49 21.09 -0.11
CA ALA A 85 -11.34 21.03 1.35
C ALA A 85 -12.67 20.82 2.12
N ARG A 86 -13.81 21.13 1.47
CA ARG A 86 -15.16 20.96 2.03
C ARG A 86 -15.80 19.62 1.65
N ASN A 87 -15.02 18.69 1.11
CA ASN A 87 -15.49 17.38 0.64
C ASN A 87 -16.51 17.46 -0.52
N GLN A 88 -16.44 18.52 -1.34
CA GLN A 88 -17.28 18.66 -2.53
C GLN A 88 -16.50 18.17 -3.75
N LEU A 89 -17.10 17.25 -4.52
CA LEU A 89 -16.54 16.78 -5.77
C LEU A 89 -16.44 17.94 -6.76
N GLN A 90 -15.21 18.30 -7.14
CA GLN A 90 -14.91 19.36 -8.10
C GLN A 90 -15.03 18.84 -9.54
N TRP A 91 -14.41 17.70 -9.78
CA TRP A 91 -14.47 17.01 -11.06
C TRP A 91 -14.13 15.52 -10.90
N GLN A 92 -14.51 14.75 -11.89
CA GLN A 92 -14.12 13.36 -12.06
C GLN A 92 -13.82 13.08 -13.51
N LYS A 93 -12.92 12.13 -13.79
CA LYS A 93 -12.57 11.67 -15.13
C LYS A 93 -12.24 10.19 -15.13
N THR A 94 -12.55 9.54 -16.23
CA THR A 94 -12.09 8.18 -16.52
C THR A 94 -11.03 8.23 -17.60
N TYR A 95 -10.05 7.32 -17.53
CA TYR A 95 -8.97 7.18 -18.48
C TYR A 95 -8.78 5.71 -18.81
N GLY A 96 -8.59 5.39 -20.08
CA GLY A 96 -8.39 4.03 -20.56
C GLY A 96 -8.74 3.89 -22.03
N GLY A 97 -8.83 2.65 -22.46
CA GLY A 97 -9.18 2.30 -23.81
C GLY A 97 -10.40 1.39 -23.89
N SER A 98 -10.40 0.46 -24.85
CA SER A 98 -11.53 -0.46 -25.06
C SER A 98 -11.50 -1.69 -24.15
N ASP A 99 -10.35 -2.03 -23.57
CA ASP A 99 -10.15 -3.17 -22.69
C ASP A 99 -10.03 -2.74 -21.21
N ASP A 100 -9.62 -3.66 -20.32
CA ASP A 100 -9.53 -3.40 -18.89
C ASP A 100 -8.29 -2.58 -18.51
N ASP A 101 -8.52 -1.42 -17.90
CA ASP A 101 -7.51 -0.50 -17.39
C ASP A 101 -7.78 -0.20 -15.91
N ARG A 102 -6.84 -0.43 -15.00
CA ARG A 102 -7.06 -0.29 -13.56
C ARG A 102 -5.98 0.58 -12.90
N GLY A 103 -6.40 1.72 -12.33
CA GLY A 103 -5.53 2.61 -11.57
C GLY A 103 -5.22 2.08 -10.18
N PHE A 104 -3.95 2.15 -9.76
CA PHE A 104 -3.48 1.64 -8.47
C PHE A 104 -2.84 2.71 -7.61
N ASP A 105 -2.06 3.65 -8.16
CA ASP A 105 -1.38 4.65 -7.36
C ASP A 105 -1.40 6.04 -8.00
N LEU A 106 -1.33 7.07 -7.17
CA LEU A 106 -1.58 8.46 -7.50
C LEU A 106 -0.68 9.39 -6.68
N ILE A 107 -0.01 10.29 -7.36
CA ILE A 107 0.69 11.40 -6.71
C ILE A 107 0.21 12.76 -7.22
N HIS A 108 0.11 13.73 -6.30
CA HIS A 108 0.00 15.14 -6.63
C HIS A 108 1.40 15.70 -6.84
N THR A 109 1.69 16.13 -8.06
CA THR A 109 3.04 16.53 -8.47
C THR A 109 3.36 17.98 -8.11
N SER A 110 4.66 18.29 -8.01
CA SER A 110 5.18 19.61 -7.61
C SER A 110 4.75 20.78 -8.53
N ASP A 111 4.32 20.48 -9.76
CA ASP A 111 3.77 21.45 -10.72
C ASP A 111 2.26 21.70 -10.54
N GLY A 112 1.63 21.06 -9.55
CA GLY A 112 0.20 21.18 -9.26
C GLY A 112 -0.72 20.28 -10.09
N GLY A 113 -0.16 19.40 -10.92
CA GLY A 113 -0.87 18.36 -11.64
C GLY A 113 -0.88 17.03 -10.89
N PHE A 114 -1.13 15.94 -11.61
CA PHE A 114 -1.14 14.59 -11.07
C PHE A 114 -0.31 13.67 -11.94
N THR A 115 0.23 12.60 -11.35
CA THR A 115 0.66 11.43 -12.11
C THR A 115 -0.08 10.23 -11.56
N ILE A 116 -0.67 9.45 -12.45
CA ILE A 116 -1.46 8.27 -12.15
C ILE A 116 -0.80 7.06 -12.76
N LEU A 117 -0.81 5.95 -12.03
CA LEU A 117 -0.22 4.68 -12.42
C LEU A 117 -1.20 3.55 -12.21
N GLY A 118 -1.17 2.60 -13.10
CA GLY A 118 -1.88 1.35 -12.98
C GLY A 118 -1.55 0.44 -14.16
N LYS A 119 -2.33 -0.59 -14.35
CA LYS A 119 -2.16 -1.52 -15.46
C LYS A 119 -3.18 -1.29 -16.57
N SER A 120 -2.78 -1.56 -17.80
CA SER A 120 -3.63 -1.46 -18.97
C SER A 120 -3.50 -2.69 -19.86
N LYS A 121 -4.65 -3.09 -20.46
CA LYS A 121 -4.73 -4.06 -21.55
C LYS A 121 -5.04 -3.39 -22.90
N SER A 122 -5.35 -2.12 -22.88
CA SER A 122 -5.78 -1.36 -24.03
C SER A 122 -4.60 -0.96 -24.90
N ASN A 123 -4.88 -0.72 -26.18
CA ASN A 123 -3.95 -0.13 -27.14
C ASN A 123 -4.65 0.88 -28.07
N ASP A 124 -5.66 1.57 -27.53
CA ASP A 124 -6.46 2.57 -28.22
C ASP A 124 -6.93 3.68 -27.26
N LEU A 125 -7.57 4.70 -27.78
CA LEU A 125 -8.10 5.87 -27.05
C LEU A 125 -7.01 6.62 -26.27
N ASP A 126 -7.03 6.54 -24.93
CA ASP A 126 -6.05 7.20 -24.07
C ASP A 126 -4.73 6.41 -23.94
N VAL A 127 -4.69 5.16 -24.37
CA VAL A 127 -3.52 4.25 -24.28
C VAL A 127 -2.92 4.06 -25.67
N SER A 128 -1.73 4.61 -25.90
CA SER A 128 -1.12 4.62 -27.23
C SER A 128 -0.52 3.27 -27.65
N GLU A 129 -0.10 2.44 -26.69
CA GLU A 129 0.50 1.13 -26.95
C GLU A 129 0.41 0.18 -25.76
N ASN A 130 0.42 -1.14 -26.03
CA ASN A 130 0.52 -2.21 -25.07
C ASN A 130 1.35 -3.34 -25.68
N SER A 131 2.24 -3.94 -24.92
CA SER A 131 3.19 -4.97 -25.41
C SER A 131 2.83 -6.40 -25.01
N GLY A 132 1.87 -6.61 -24.12
CA GLY A 132 1.53 -7.90 -23.56
C GLY A 132 0.07 -8.10 -23.24
N PHE A 133 -0.20 -8.64 -22.05
CA PHE A 133 -1.55 -8.73 -21.48
C PHE A 133 -1.85 -7.50 -20.64
N ASP A 134 -1.08 -7.28 -19.57
CA ASP A 134 -1.15 -6.09 -18.73
C ASP A 134 0.22 -5.41 -18.75
N ASP A 135 0.29 -4.13 -19.07
CA ASP A 135 1.49 -3.30 -18.98
C ASP A 135 1.33 -2.23 -17.92
N PHE A 136 2.44 -1.73 -17.35
CA PHE A 136 2.44 -0.50 -16.54
C PHE A 136 1.99 0.66 -17.42
N TRP A 137 0.86 1.24 -17.14
CA TRP A 137 0.40 2.45 -17.81
C TRP A 137 0.46 3.64 -16.87
N VAL A 138 1.27 4.64 -17.24
CA VAL A 138 1.48 5.86 -16.47
C VAL A 138 1.05 7.07 -17.27
N SER A 139 0.26 7.96 -16.64
CA SER A 139 -0.20 9.19 -17.27
C SER A 139 0.09 10.39 -16.39
N LYS A 140 0.73 11.42 -16.94
CA LYS A 140 0.91 12.74 -16.33
C LYS A 140 -0.24 13.65 -16.74
N LEU A 141 -0.89 14.23 -15.75
CA LEU A 141 -2.06 15.08 -15.93
C LEU A 141 -1.75 16.52 -15.47
N ASP A 142 -2.41 17.48 -16.08
CA ASP A 142 -2.46 18.84 -15.58
C ASP A 142 -3.39 18.96 -14.35
N SER A 143 -3.50 20.13 -13.74
CA SER A 143 -4.35 20.37 -12.56
C SER A 143 -5.86 20.19 -12.82
N ASN A 144 -6.28 20.17 -14.07
CA ASN A 144 -7.66 19.94 -14.49
C ASN A 144 -7.90 18.48 -14.93
N GLY A 145 -6.90 17.60 -14.77
CA GLY A 145 -6.95 16.20 -15.16
C GLY A 145 -6.87 15.98 -16.67
N SER A 146 -6.27 16.87 -17.47
CA SER A 146 -6.01 16.59 -18.88
C SER A 146 -4.65 15.94 -19.06
N ILE A 147 -4.58 14.89 -19.88
CA ILE A 147 -3.34 14.15 -20.13
C ILE A 147 -2.33 15.09 -20.81
N SER A 148 -1.16 15.22 -20.21
CA SER A 148 0.00 15.95 -20.75
C SER A 148 0.92 15.01 -21.52
N TRP A 149 1.15 13.82 -20.99
CA TRP A 149 1.82 12.70 -21.64
C TRP A 149 1.38 11.39 -20.98
N GLU A 150 1.50 10.30 -21.71
CA GLU A 150 1.29 8.94 -21.20
C GLU A 150 2.29 7.98 -21.84
N TYR A 151 2.60 6.89 -21.13
CA TYR A 151 3.47 5.81 -21.62
C TYR A 151 3.05 4.48 -21.03
N SER A 152 3.20 3.42 -21.84
CA SER A 152 3.12 2.04 -21.40
C SER A 152 4.51 1.43 -21.30
N TYR A 153 4.75 0.66 -20.25
CA TYR A 153 5.98 -0.09 -20.03
C TYR A 153 5.62 -1.52 -19.69
N GLY A 154 6.09 -2.45 -20.51
CA GLY A 154 5.86 -3.87 -20.33
C GLY A 154 6.50 -4.69 -21.44
N PHE A 155 6.30 -5.99 -21.34
CA PHE A 155 6.75 -7.00 -22.29
C PHE A 155 5.63 -8.01 -22.56
N ALA A 156 5.96 -9.12 -23.21
CA ALA A 156 5.01 -10.22 -23.34
C ALA A 156 4.72 -10.83 -21.95
N GLY A 157 3.48 -10.79 -21.48
CA GLY A 157 3.09 -11.27 -20.16
C GLY A 157 2.18 -10.28 -19.45
N SER A 158 2.03 -10.43 -18.14
CA SER A 158 1.30 -9.50 -17.28
C SER A 158 2.28 -8.79 -16.35
N ASP A 159 2.55 -7.55 -16.65
CA ASP A 159 3.40 -6.68 -15.84
C ASP A 159 2.50 -5.77 -15.00
N THR A 160 2.60 -5.85 -13.67
CA THR A 160 1.65 -5.19 -12.78
C THR A 160 2.34 -4.15 -11.91
N PRO A 161 2.03 -2.84 -12.07
CA PRO A 161 2.56 -1.80 -11.21
C PRO A 161 1.80 -1.76 -9.87
N ASN A 162 2.49 -1.28 -8.83
CA ASN A 162 1.89 -1.08 -7.53
C ASN A 162 2.10 0.34 -6.96
N SER A 163 3.25 0.98 -7.20
CA SER A 163 3.54 2.29 -6.61
C SER A 163 4.29 3.22 -7.55
N ILE A 164 4.04 4.52 -7.42
CA ILE A 164 4.74 5.61 -8.09
C ILE A 164 5.13 6.70 -7.10
N ILE A 165 6.38 7.15 -7.17
CA ILE A 165 6.84 8.33 -6.43
C ILE A 165 7.41 9.38 -7.38
N GLN A 166 7.23 10.67 -7.06
CA GLN A 166 7.99 11.74 -7.71
C GLN A 166 9.37 11.83 -7.07
N THR A 167 10.42 11.74 -7.88
CA THR A 167 11.80 11.84 -7.41
C THR A 167 12.26 13.30 -7.33
N ARG A 168 13.33 13.59 -6.54
CA ARG A 168 13.81 14.95 -6.29
C ARG A 168 14.31 15.69 -7.53
N ASP A 169 14.62 14.97 -8.60
CA ASP A 169 14.96 15.50 -9.93
C ASP A 169 13.73 15.83 -10.79
N ASN A 170 12.52 15.77 -10.19
CA ASN A 170 11.20 15.89 -10.82
C ASN A 170 10.86 14.77 -11.80
N GLY A 171 11.63 13.71 -11.85
CA GLY A 171 11.28 12.49 -12.55
C GLY A 171 10.37 11.60 -11.69
N PHE A 172 10.26 10.32 -12.05
CA PHE A 172 9.40 9.35 -11.37
C PHE A 172 10.11 8.03 -11.19
N LEU A 173 9.78 7.32 -10.12
CA LEU A 173 10.12 5.92 -9.93
C LEU A 173 8.84 5.12 -9.88
N LEU A 174 8.72 4.12 -10.73
CA LEU A 174 7.62 3.14 -10.76
C LEU A 174 8.12 1.83 -10.19
N THR A 175 7.31 1.16 -9.39
CA THR A 175 7.62 -0.17 -8.87
C THR A 175 6.42 -1.11 -9.02
N GLY A 176 6.71 -2.40 -9.16
CA GLY A 176 5.72 -3.45 -9.28
C GLY A 176 6.36 -4.79 -9.64
N VAL A 177 5.69 -5.57 -10.43
CA VAL A 177 6.10 -6.93 -10.83
C VAL A 177 6.30 -7.00 -12.34
N LEU A 178 7.44 -7.54 -12.75
CA LEU A 178 7.72 -7.97 -14.13
C LEU A 178 7.48 -9.48 -14.23
N ASP A 179 6.72 -9.93 -15.22
CA ASP A 179 6.72 -11.35 -15.62
C ASP A 179 8.03 -11.68 -16.37
N VAL A 180 9.08 -12.01 -15.59
CA VAL A 180 10.42 -12.28 -16.13
C VAL A 180 10.39 -13.46 -17.08
N SER A 181 9.56 -14.47 -16.84
CA SER A 181 9.45 -15.66 -17.67
C SER A 181 8.91 -15.32 -19.07
N ALA A 182 7.88 -14.48 -19.15
CA ALA A 182 7.32 -14.03 -20.42
C ALA A 182 8.18 -12.95 -21.10
N SER A 183 8.88 -12.12 -20.33
CA SER A 183 9.75 -11.07 -20.87
C SER A 183 11.03 -11.60 -21.54
N ASN A 184 11.35 -12.89 -21.41
CA ASN A 184 12.62 -13.50 -21.85
C ASN A 184 13.86 -12.79 -21.25
N GLY A 185 13.77 -12.31 -20.01
CA GLY A 185 14.84 -11.61 -19.32
C GLY A 185 15.06 -10.16 -19.80
N GLN A 186 14.13 -9.59 -20.57
CA GLN A 186 14.11 -8.16 -20.85
C GLN A 186 13.66 -7.39 -19.60
N GLY A 187 13.91 -6.09 -19.54
CA GLY A 187 13.56 -5.27 -18.38
C GLY A 187 14.74 -4.96 -17.48
N ASN A 188 15.87 -5.61 -17.69
CA ASN A 188 17.13 -5.34 -16.97
C ASN A 188 18.14 -4.62 -17.88
N ARG A 189 18.83 -3.64 -17.33
CA ARG A 189 19.83 -2.85 -18.11
C ARG A 189 21.05 -3.66 -18.51
N GLN A 190 21.41 -4.68 -17.74
CA GLN A 190 22.55 -5.58 -18.01
C GLN A 190 22.28 -6.97 -17.42
N SER A 191 21.76 -7.88 -18.21
CA SER A 191 21.81 -9.30 -17.85
C SER A 191 23.21 -9.81 -18.19
N THR A 192 24.09 -9.91 -17.21
CA THR A 192 25.43 -10.54 -17.35
C THR A 192 25.57 -11.84 -16.57
N THR A 193 24.51 -12.30 -15.90
CA THR A 193 24.56 -13.50 -15.07
C THR A 193 23.75 -14.64 -15.66
N SER A 194 24.31 -15.83 -15.61
CA SER A 194 23.64 -17.10 -15.95
C SER A 194 22.67 -17.58 -14.86
N GLN A 195 22.37 -16.76 -13.87
CA GLN A 195 21.42 -17.04 -12.80
C GLN A 195 20.00 -16.84 -13.31
N ARG A 196 19.12 -17.76 -12.98
CA ARG A 196 17.75 -17.77 -13.49
C ARG A 196 16.84 -17.00 -12.54
N HIS A 197 16.47 -15.83 -12.96
CA HIS A 197 15.23 -15.22 -12.51
C HIS A 197 14.06 -15.95 -13.19
N ALA A 198 12.96 -16.15 -12.45
CA ALA A 198 11.74 -16.76 -12.96
C ALA A 198 10.53 -16.30 -12.14
N GLY A 199 9.32 -16.52 -12.66
CA GLY A 199 8.12 -16.01 -12.01
C GLY A 199 7.96 -14.51 -12.21
N GLY A 200 7.52 -13.84 -11.16
CA GLY A 200 7.43 -12.38 -11.09
C GLY A 200 8.54 -11.83 -10.21
N ASP A 201 9.29 -10.85 -10.70
CA ASP A 201 10.33 -10.16 -9.93
C ASP A 201 9.94 -8.71 -9.66
N TYR A 202 10.52 -8.09 -8.62
CA TYR A 202 10.44 -6.64 -8.42
C TYR A 202 10.89 -5.94 -9.68
N TRP A 203 10.02 -5.17 -10.30
CA TRP A 203 10.40 -4.32 -11.42
C TRP A 203 10.41 -2.86 -11.03
N VAL A 204 11.53 -2.19 -11.31
CA VAL A 204 11.75 -0.79 -10.99
C VAL A 204 12.11 -0.03 -12.25
N ILE A 205 11.35 1.02 -12.55
CA ILE A 205 11.53 1.87 -13.72
C ILE A 205 11.75 3.30 -13.25
N LYS A 206 12.88 3.90 -13.61
CA LYS A 206 13.15 5.33 -13.41
C LYS A 206 12.85 6.10 -14.67
N LEU A 207 12.01 7.12 -14.54
CA LEU A 207 11.64 8.05 -15.61
C LEU A 207 12.20 9.44 -15.33
N ASN A 208 12.50 10.18 -16.39
CA ASN A 208 12.74 11.62 -16.32
C ASN A 208 11.41 12.39 -16.16
N ALA A 209 11.47 13.72 -16.03
CA ALA A 209 10.29 14.57 -15.88
C ALA A 209 9.32 14.55 -17.08
N SER A 210 9.80 14.16 -18.28
CA SER A 210 8.99 14.00 -19.49
C SER A 210 8.35 12.62 -19.63
N GLY A 211 8.56 11.73 -18.66
CA GLY A 211 8.07 10.35 -18.71
C GLY A 211 8.97 9.37 -19.45
N GLU A 212 10.08 9.81 -20.04
CA GLU A 212 10.99 8.93 -20.76
C GLU A 212 11.82 8.07 -19.79
N ARG A 213 11.95 6.78 -20.10
CA ARG A 213 12.71 5.82 -19.27
C ARG A 213 14.19 6.12 -19.30
N GLU A 214 14.77 6.43 -18.12
CA GLU A 214 16.19 6.58 -17.92
C GLU A 214 16.88 5.22 -17.72
N TRP A 215 16.29 4.36 -16.90
CA TRP A 215 16.70 2.98 -16.68
C TRP A 215 15.53 2.13 -16.15
N SER A 216 15.68 0.81 -16.26
CA SER A 216 14.84 -0.15 -15.57
C SER A 216 15.69 -1.35 -15.14
N ASN A 217 15.37 -1.92 -13.98
CA ASN A 217 15.96 -3.15 -13.48
C ASN A 217 14.89 -3.99 -12.79
N TYR A 218 15.10 -5.31 -12.78
CA TYR A 218 14.33 -6.22 -11.93
C TYR A 218 15.26 -6.87 -10.89
N TYR A 219 14.69 -7.23 -9.76
CA TYR A 219 15.39 -7.84 -8.60
C TYR A 219 14.51 -8.94 -8.06
N GLY A 220 15.11 -10.07 -7.70
CA GLY A 220 14.39 -11.23 -7.22
C GLY A 220 15.19 -12.51 -7.34
N GLY A 221 14.52 -13.63 -7.39
CA GLY A 221 15.14 -14.94 -7.47
C GLY A 221 14.47 -15.89 -8.46
N SER A 222 14.39 -17.15 -8.10
CA SER A 222 13.83 -18.18 -8.98
C SER A 222 12.32 -18.43 -8.76
N PHE A 223 11.70 -17.73 -7.83
CA PHE A 223 10.25 -17.82 -7.51
C PHE A 223 9.59 -16.46 -7.68
N THR A 224 8.54 -16.15 -6.88
CA THR A 224 7.76 -14.93 -7.04
C THR A 224 8.17 -13.88 -6.03
N ASP A 225 8.56 -12.72 -6.55
CA ASP A 225 8.97 -11.56 -5.79
C ASP A 225 8.10 -10.36 -6.19
N THR A 226 7.34 -9.78 -5.26
CA THR A 226 6.36 -8.75 -5.54
C THR A 226 6.70 -7.45 -4.83
N ALA A 227 7.11 -6.39 -5.57
CA ALA A 227 7.28 -5.05 -5.04
C ALA A 227 5.91 -4.37 -4.87
N TYR A 228 5.66 -3.81 -3.70
CA TYR A 228 4.41 -3.10 -3.41
C TYR A 228 4.61 -1.59 -3.29
N ASP A 229 5.70 -1.13 -2.68
CA ASP A 229 5.89 0.29 -2.44
C ASP A 229 7.37 0.68 -2.41
N ALA A 230 7.64 1.98 -2.61
CA ALA A 230 9.00 2.52 -2.61
C ALA A 230 9.06 3.93 -2.05
N ILE A 231 10.22 4.30 -1.52
CA ILE A 231 10.54 5.67 -1.16
C ILE A 231 11.92 6.09 -1.64
N GLN A 232 12.11 7.39 -1.90
CA GLN A 232 13.43 7.96 -2.11
C GLN A 232 14.05 8.37 -0.77
N THR A 233 15.24 7.87 -0.48
CA THR A 233 16.02 8.18 0.73
C THR A 233 16.77 9.51 0.61
N GLU A 234 17.28 10.04 1.73
CA GLU A 234 17.98 11.33 1.74
C GLU A 234 19.26 11.36 0.88
N ASP A 235 19.92 10.23 0.71
CA ASP A 235 21.11 10.05 -0.12
C ASP A 235 20.80 9.82 -1.62
N ASN A 236 19.55 10.07 -2.04
CA ASN A 236 19.00 9.85 -3.39
C ASN A 236 18.97 8.38 -3.83
N SER A 237 19.18 7.44 -2.93
CA SER A 237 18.88 6.03 -3.14
C SER A 237 17.38 5.78 -3.03
N TYR A 238 16.95 4.53 -3.28
CA TYR A 238 15.56 4.12 -3.12
C TYR A 238 15.50 2.90 -2.20
N ILE A 239 14.48 2.83 -1.36
CA ILE A 239 14.12 1.59 -0.65
C ILE A 239 12.81 1.12 -1.25
N ILE A 240 12.79 -0.13 -1.71
CA ILE A 240 11.61 -0.82 -2.24
C ILE A 240 11.26 -1.94 -1.28
N VAL A 241 9.97 -2.14 -1.03
CA VAL A 241 9.46 -3.18 -0.13
C VAL A 241 8.37 -4.00 -0.78
N GLY A 242 8.26 -5.22 -0.32
CA GLY A 242 7.24 -6.16 -0.76
C GLY A 242 7.49 -7.53 -0.16
N SER A 243 7.12 -8.59 -0.88
CA SER A 243 7.28 -9.96 -0.43
C SER A 243 8.10 -10.79 -1.41
N SER A 244 8.80 -11.79 -0.89
CA SER A 244 9.59 -12.75 -1.66
C SER A 244 9.45 -14.15 -1.09
N ASP A 245 9.31 -15.16 -1.96
CA ASP A 245 9.43 -16.58 -1.63
C ASP A 245 10.70 -17.22 -2.21
N SER A 246 11.63 -16.40 -2.70
CA SER A 246 12.93 -16.83 -3.25
C SER A 246 14.00 -16.91 -2.16
N ASP A 247 14.97 -17.80 -2.36
CA ASP A 247 16.14 -17.99 -1.48
C ASP A 247 17.47 -17.97 -2.26
N ASP A 248 17.45 -17.41 -3.47
CA ASP A 248 18.59 -17.38 -4.37
C ASP A 248 18.71 -16.05 -5.13
N VAL A 249 19.72 -15.96 -5.99
CA VAL A 249 20.03 -14.84 -6.89
C VAL A 249 20.29 -13.54 -6.11
N ASP A 250 19.30 -12.67 -5.95
CA ASP A 250 19.43 -11.40 -5.23
C ASP A 250 19.02 -11.51 -3.73
N ILE A 251 18.42 -12.63 -3.32
CA ILE A 251 17.96 -12.87 -1.95
C ILE A 251 18.96 -13.77 -1.23
N SER A 252 19.56 -13.26 -0.13
CA SER A 252 20.61 -13.99 0.60
C SER A 252 20.07 -14.90 1.71
N ASN A 253 18.87 -14.66 2.20
CA ASN A 253 18.19 -15.45 3.22
C ASN A 253 16.68 -15.30 3.09
N THR A 254 15.96 -16.41 3.28
CA THR A 254 14.53 -16.45 3.57
C THR A 254 14.33 -17.13 4.93
N ASN A 255 13.28 -16.78 5.64
CA ASN A 255 12.92 -17.34 6.93
C ASN A 255 11.78 -18.35 6.83
N GLY A 256 10.93 -18.23 5.82
CA GLY A 256 9.73 -19.05 5.68
C GLY A 256 9.27 -19.20 4.25
N SER A 257 7.95 -19.08 4.04
CA SER A 257 7.33 -19.14 2.71
C SER A 257 7.52 -17.80 2.00
N TYR A 258 6.77 -16.78 2.40
CA TYR A 258 6.95 -15.40 1.94
C TYR A 258 7.47 -14.57 3.10
N ASP A 259 8.49 -13.76 2.87
CA ASP A 259 9.02 -12.80 3.83
C ASP A 259 8.82 -11.36 3.34
N PHE A 260 8.72 -10.38 4.26
CA PHE A 260 8.96 -8.99 3.93
C PHE A 260 10.34 -8.88 3.29
N TRP A 261 10.41 -8.53 2.04
CA TRP A 261 11.68 -8.27 1.38
C TRP A 261 11.87 -6.77 1.14
N ALA A 262 12.94 -6.22 1.71
CA ALA A 262 13.32 -4.83 1.57
C ALA A 262 14.65 -4.73 0.82
N THR A 263 14.69 -3.95 -0.24
CA THR A 263 15.89 -3.70 -1.04
C THR A 263 16.24 -2.22 -1.03
N LYS A 264 17.51 -1.89 -0.87
CA LYS A 264 18.01 -0.54 -1.13
C LYS A 264 18.83 -0.55 -2.41
N ILE A 265 18.45 0.33 -3.33
CA ILE A 265 19.16 0.51 -4.61
C ILE A 265 19.67 1.95 -4.74
N SER A 266 20.76 2.14 -5.48
CA SER A 266 21.31 3.46 -5.79
C SER A 266 20.37 4.25 -6.72
N SER A 267 20.65 5.55 -6.90
CA SER A 267 19.94 6.38 -7.89
C SER A 267 20.07 5.87 -9.34
N THR A 268 21.01 4.98 -9.61
CA THR A 268 21.22 4.35 -10.93
C THR A 268 20.76 2.90 -11.01
N GLY A 269 20.04 2.43 -9.98
CA GLY A 269 19.46 1.08 -9.95
C GLY A 269 20.43 -0.03 -9.54
N SER A 270 21.59 0.27 -8.93
CA SER A 270 22.50 -0.78 -8.41
C SER A 270 22.06 -1.21 -7.00
N LEU A 271 21.93 -2.50 -6.74
CA LEU A 271 21.61 -3.04 -5.43
C LEU A 271 22.71 -2.66 -4.43
N ILE A 272 22.32 -2.05 -3.30
CA ILE A 272 23.21 -1.65 -2.20
C ILE A 272 23.14 -2.66 -1.05
N TRP A 273 21.91 -2.98 -0.64
CA TRP A 273 21.62 -4.03 0.33
C TRP A 273 20.22 -4.60 0.11
N GLU A 274 20.02 -5.80 0.57
CA GLU A 274 18.71 -6.44 0.70
C GLU A 274 18.55 -7.05 2.10
N LYS A 275 17.32 -7.21 2.55
CA LYS A 275 16.96 -7.81 3.85
C LYS A 275 15.61 -8.47 3.77
N SER A 276 15.53 -9.70 4.29
CA SER A 276 14.29 -10.40 4.57
C SER A 276 13.94 -10.28 6.05
N PHE A 277 12.67 -10.04 6.33
CA PHE A 277 12.10 -10.02 7.68
C PHE A 277 10.85 -10.88 7.68
N GLY A 278 10.74 -11.77 8.64
CA GLY A 278 9.62 -12.69 8.74
C GLY A 278 9.89 -13.82 9.72
N GLY A 279 9.00 -14.78 9.71
CA GLY A 279 9.10 -16.04 10.44
C GLY A 279 8.95 -17.25 9.54
N SER A 280 8.44 -18.35 10.06
CA SER A 280 8.37 -19.62 9.31
C SER A 280 7.18 -19.71 8.34
N GLU A 281 6.21 -18.81 8.43
CA GLU A 281 5.00 -18.84 7.61
C GLU A 281 5.01 -17.72 6.54
N ILE A 282 3.87 -17.12 6.23
CA ILE A 282 3.73 -16.07 5.23
C ILE A 282 3.74 -14.69 5.89
N ASP A 283 4.62 -13.83 5.43
CA ASP A 283 4.77 -12.45 5.87
C ASP A 283 4.86 -11.53 4.65
N GLU A 284 3.89 -10.62 4.44
CA GLU A 284 3.79 -9.80 3.23
C GLU A 284 3.84 -8.31 3.55
N ALA A 285 4.94 -7.61 3.17
CA ALA A 285 5.01 -6.15 3.24
C ALA A 285 4.14 -5.49 2.15
N ARG A 286 3.49 -4.39 2.50
CA ARG A 286 2.59 -3.66 1.61
C ARG A 286 2.97 -2.21 1.39
N ALA A 287 3.52 -1.53 2.40
CA ALA A 287 3.84 -0.12 2.28
C ALA A 287 5.03 0.29 3.15
N ILE A 288 5.69 1.38 2.76
CA ILE A 288 6.82 1.95 3.48
C ILE A 288 6.67 3.46 3.64
N THR A 289 7.07 3.99 4.79
CA THR A 289 7.20 5.43 5.00
C THR A 289 8.46 5.79 5.76
N SER A 290 8.97 7.01 5.59
CA SER A 290 10.09 7.52 6.38
C SER A 290 9.62 8.05 7.72
N SER A 291 10.45 7.95 8.75
CA SER A 291 10.24 8.56 10.06
C SER A 291 11.09 9.84 10.20
N ASN A 292 10.66 10.77 11.07
CA ASN A 292 11.39 12.02 11.27
C ASN A 292 12.75 11.86 11.99
N ASP A 293 13.06 10.67 12.48
CA ASP A 293 14.36 10.31 13.07
C ASP A 293 15.33 9.67 12.05
N GLY A 294 15.01 9.74 10.76
CA GLY A 294 15.83 9.21 9.68
C GLY A 294 15.69 7.69 9.46
N ASN A 295 14.79 7.02 10.17
CA ASN A 295 14.48 5.61 10.02
C ASN A 295 13.25 5.40 9.12
N TYR A 296 12.86 4.15 8.89
CA TYR A 296 11.75 3.77 8.02
C TYR A 296 10.81 2.81 8.74
N LEU A 297 9.52 2.93 8.46
CA LEU A 297 8.50 1.97 8.88
C LEU A 297 7.97 1.23 7.67
N ILE A 298 7.85 -0.09 7.81
CA ILE A 298 7.24 -0.97 6.81
C ILE A 298 6.03 -1.62 7.47
N VAL A 299 4.94 -1.72 6.74
CA VAL A 299 3.69 -2.32 7.19
C VAL A 299 3.20 -3.38 6.22
N GLY A 300 2.52 -4.37 6.76
CA GLY A 300 1.88 -5.45 6.02
C GLY A 300 1.13 -6.38 6.97
N ASP A 301 1.21 -7.67 6.73
CA ASP A 301 0.65 -8.70 7.60
C ASP A 301 1.62 -9.86 7.81
N THR A 302 1.47 -10.53 8.94
CA THR A 302 2.24 -11.71 9.33
C THR A 302 1.32 -12.86 9.75
N ARG A 303 1.68 -14.08 9.35
CA ARG A 303 1.07 -15.33 9.84
C ARG A 303 2.00 -16.09 10.77
N SER A 304 3.22 -15.62 10.90
CA SER A 304 4.26 -16.22 11.73
C SER A 304 4.13 -15.84 13.19
N ASP A 305 4.67 -16.68 14.08
CA ASP A 305 4.75 -16.45 15.52
C ASP A 305 6.18 -16.72 16.06
N ASP A 306 7.18 -16.69 15.17
CA ASP A 306 8.58 -17.00 15.49
C ASP A 306 9.56 -16.03 14.82
N LEU A 307 10.85 -16.23 15.05
CA LEU A 307 11.98 -15.48 14.47
C LEU A 307 11.89 -13.96 14.70
N ASN A 308 11.50 -13.19 13.69
CA ASN A 308 11.38 -11.73 13.80
C ASN A 308 10.07 -11.28 14.45
N ILE A 309 9.10 -12.17 14.59
CA ILE A 309 7.78 -11.89 15.14
C ILE A 309 7.74 -12.34 16.59
N SER A 310 7.49 -11.41 17.51
CA SER A 310 7.45 -11.72 18.96
C SER A 310 6.15 -12.38 19.40
N GLN A 311 5.05 -12.13 18.68
CA GLN A 311 3.75 -12.75 18.91
C GLN A 311 2.84 -12.56 17.69
N ASN A 312 1.91 -13.50 17.48
CA ASN A 312 0.78 -13.40 16.57
C ASN A 312 -0.48 -13.81 17.34
N ALA A 313 -1.54 -13.05 17.27
CA ALA A 313 -2.77 -13.32 18.00
C ALA A 313 -3.74 -14.23 17.24
N GLY A 314 -3.56 -14.39 15.93
CA GLY A 314 -4.53 -15.09 15.11
C GLY A 314 -4.02 -15.71 13.82
N ALA A 315 -4.89 -15.69 12.83
CA ALA A 315 -4.60 -16.26 11.52
C ALA A 315 -3.62 -15.40 10.71
N ALA A 316 -3.74 -14.08 10.82
CA ALA A 316 -2.79 -13.08 10.34
C ALA A 316 -3.00 -11.77 11.08
N ASP A 317 -1.93 -11.15 11.54
CA ASP A 317 -1.98 -9.85 12.20
C ASP A 317 -1.28 -8.79 11.34
N LEU A 318 -1.79 -7.54 11.38
CA LEU A 318 -1.06 -6.40 10.87
C LEU A 318 0.32 -6.36 11.55
N TRP A 319 1.38 -6.32 10.74
CA TRP A 319 2.75 -6.27 11.21
C TRP A 319 3.42 -4.97 10.81
N VAL A 320 4.01 -4.30 11.80
CA VAL A 320 4.76 -3.05 11.61
C VAL A 320 6.19 -3.28 12.07
N ILE A 321 7.14 -3.02 11.19
CA ILE A 321 8.55 -3.02 11.56
C ILE A 321 9.16 -1.63 11.36
N LYS A 322 10.13 -1.29 12.20
CA LYS A 322 10.96 -0.11 12.04
C LYS A 322 12.39 -0.52 11.76
N ILE A 323 12.97 0.03 10.70
CA ILE A 323 14.34 -0.28 10.26
C ILE A 323 15.21 0.97 10.16
N THR A 324 16.53 0.79 10.30
CA THR A 324 17.53 1.85 10.06
C THR A 324 17.76 2.05 8.55
N PRO A 325 18.44 3.14 8.11
CA PRO A 325 18.86 3.32 6.71
C PRO A 325 19.76 2.21 6.16
N GLN A 326 20.34 1.39 7.04
CA GLN A 326 21.18 0.23 6.67
C GLN A 326 20.40 -1.10 6.69
N GLY A 327 19.06 -1.05 6.89
CA GLY A 327 18.20 -2.23 6.91
C GLY A 327 18.26 -3.03 8.23
N SER A 328 18.75 -2.47 9.34
CA SER A 328 18.72 -3.17 10.64
C SER A 328 17.38 -2.97 11.32
N LEU A 329 16.74 -4.05 11.77
CA LEU A 329 15.50 -4.03 12.54
C LEU A 329 15.73 -3.33 13.89
N LEU A 330 14.91 -2.32 14.20
CA LEU A 330 14.93 -1.59 15.47
C LEU A 330 13.87 -2.10 16.45
N TRP A 331 12.67 -2.28 15.96
CA TRP A 331 11.54 -2.86 16.67
C TRP A 331 10.50 -3.40 15.69
N GLU A 332 9.64 -4.26 16.19
CA GLU A 332 8.48 -4.77 15.48
C GLU A 332 7.25 -4.76 16.40
N LYS A 333 6.07 -4.75 15.80
CA LYS A 333 4.78 -4.89 16.49
C LYS A 333 3.74 -5.56 15.62
N THR A 334 3.00 -6.47 16.22
CA THR A 334 1.78 -7.05 15.65
C THR A 334 0.55 -6.39 16.26
N ILE A 335 -0.46 -6.16 15.45
CA ILE A 335 -1.72 -5.53 15.86
C ILE A 335 -2.86 -6.29 15.21
N GLY A 336 -3.69 -6.94 16.02
CA GLY A 336 -4.80 -7.73 15.51
C GLY A 336 -5.55 -8.47 16.61
N GLY A 337 -6.23 -9.52 16.21
CA GLY A 337 -6.99 -10.44 17.05
C GLY A 337 -6.93 -11.87 16.52
N THR A 338 -7.97 -12.68 16.76
CA THR A 338 -7.91 -14.10 16.42
C THR A 338 -8.08 -14.44 14.93
N ASN A 339 -8.44 -13.48 14.08
CA ASN A 339 -8.69 -13.70 12.65
C ASN A 339 -7.64 -13.01 11.76
N PHE A 340 -8.07 -12.52 10.60
CA PHE A 340 -7.20 -11.85 9.62
C PHE A 340 -7.28 -10.34 9.78
N ASP A 341 -6.15 -9.73 10.07
CA ASP A 341 -5.98 -8.29 10.28
C ASP A 341 -4.81 -7.79 9.44
N VAL A 342 -5.08 -7.04 8.36
CA VAL A 342 -4.11 -6.74 7.31
C VAL A 342 -3.88 -5.24 7.20
N GLY A 343 -2.62 -4.81 7.18
CA GLY A 343 -2.21 -3.44 6.83
C GLY A 343 -1.92 -3.30 5.34
N ARG A 344 -2.42 -2.23 4.71
CA ARG A 344 -2.27 -1.96 3.27
C ARG A 344 -1.45 -0.73 2.96
N SER A 345 -1.61 0.34 3.72
CA SER A 345 -0.86 1.58 3.54
C SER A 345 -0.36 2.13 4.86
N ILE A 346 0.67 2.95 4.80
CA ILE A 346 1.17 3.72 5.93
C ILE A 346 1.58 5.13 5.49
N SER A 347 1.06 6.16 6.16
CA SER A 347 1.38 7.55 5.88
C SER A 347 1.74 8.31 7.16
N LYS A 348 2.56 9.37 7.02
CA LYS A 348 2.94 10.22 8.16
C LYS A 348 1.82 11.16 8.55
N THR A 349 1.73 11.44 9.87
CA THR A 349 0.88 12.50 10.41
C THR A 349 1.70 13.70 10.89
N GLN A 350 1.05 14.86 11.03
CA GLN A 350 1.69 16.14 11.41
C GLN A 350 2.26 16.12 12.83
N ASP A 351 1.73 15.27 13.71
CA ASP A 351 2.22 15.08 15.08
C ASP A 351 3.37 14.04 15.18
N ASN A 352 3.94 13.63 14.06
CA ASN A 352 4.99 12.62 13.92
C ASN A 352 4.55 11.18 14.27
N GLY A 353 3.25 10.90 14.25
CA GLY A 353 2.68 9.56 14.23
C GLY A 353 2.51 9.05 12.81
N PHE A 354 1.76 7.96 12.67
CA PHE A 354 1.50 7.31 11.39
C PHE A 354 0.05 6.86 11.33
N LEU A 355 -0.57 7.01 10.16
CA LEU A 355 -1.83 6.38 9.81
C LEU A 355 -1.54 5.08 9.07
N ILE A 356 -2.30 4.04 9.39
CA ILE A 356 -2.28 2.76 8.70
C ILE A 356 -3.71 2.44 8.28
N SER A 357 -3.88 2.00 7.05
CA SER A 357 -5.17 1.54 6.51
C SER A 357 -5.12 0.08 6.14
N GLY A 358 -6.26 -0.58 6.20
CA GLY A 358 -6.37 -1.99 5.86
C GLY A 358 -7.76 -2.56 6.10
N SER A 359 -7.83 -3.79 6.53
CA SER A 359 -9.07 -4.48 6.88
C SER A 359 -8.88 -5.43 8.04
N SER A 360 -9.95 -5.69 8.76
CA SER A 360 -9.96 -6.61 9.90
C SER A 360 -11.16 -7.55 9.85
N ARG A 361 -10.95 -8.78 10.33
CA ARG A 361 -11.98 -9.79 10.61
C ARG A 361 -12.14 -10.07 12.10
N SER A 362 -11.33 -9.46 12.95
CA SER A 362 -11.29 -9.75 14.37
C SER A 362 -12.29 -8.89 15.15
N SER A 363 -12.82 -9.47 16.22
CA SER A 363 -13.69 -8.80 17.20
C SER A 363 -13.13 -8.94 18.62
N ASP A 364 -11.83 -9.20 18.73
CA ASP A 364 -11.10 -9.40 19.99
C ASP A 364 -9.67 -8.84 19.88
N GLY A 365 -8.81 -9.09 20.87
CA GLY A 365 -7.44 -8.60 20.87
C GLY A 365 -7.37 -7.08 20.96
N ASN A 366 -6.73 -6.46 19.98
CA ASN A 366 -6.68 -5.00 19.85
C ASN A 366 -7.96 -4.41 19.25
N LEU A 367 -8.86 -5.24 18.73
CA LEU A 367 -10.07 -4.88 18.01
C LEU A 367 -11.30 -5.29 18.79
N ILE A 368 -12.26 -4.41 18.94
CA ILE A 368 -13.43 -4.65 19.78
C ILE A 368 -14.74 -4.83 19.00
N THR A 369 -14.73 -4.58 17.70
CA THR A 369 -15.93 -4.68 16.86
C THR A 369 -15.56 -5.12 15.43
N ASN A 370 -16.27 -6.13 14.95
CA ASN A 370 -16.39 -6.49 13.55
C ASN A 370 -17.88 -6.69 13.25
N LYS A 371 -18.37 -6.20 12.11
CA LYS A 371 -19.79 -6.20 11.74
C LYS A 371 -20.14 -7.25 10.69
N GLY A 372 -19.13 -7.80 10.03
CA GLY A 372 -19.36 -8.74 8.94
C GLY A 372 -18.17 -9.65 8.62
N LEU A 373 -17.88 -9.77 7.35
CA LEU A 373 -16.76 -10.58 6.87
C LEU A 373 -15.42 -9.86 7.11
N ASN A 374 -15.19 -8.76 6.42
CA ASN A 374 -14.06 -7.85 6.67
C ASN A 374 -14.61 -6.46 6.85
N ASP A 375 -14.21 -5.77 7.89
CA ASP A 375 -14.45 -4.34 8.03
C ASP A 375 -13.22 -3.54 7.58
N ALA A 376 -13.44 -2.46 6.86
CA ALA A 376 -12.41 -1.49 6.52
C ALA A 376 -11.84 -0.86 7.80
N TRP A 377 -10.53 -0.86 7.94
CA TRP A 377 -9.87 -0.49 9.19
C TRP A 377 -8.85 0.62 8.96
N VAL A 378 -8.91 1.66 9.81
CA VAL A 378 -7.91 2.72 9.86
C VAL A 378 -7.48 2.93 11.30
N LEU A 379 -6.17 3.05 11.54
CA LEU A 379 -5.61 3.27 12.86
C LEU A 379 -4.46 4.26 12.81
N LYS A 380 -4.24 4.91 13.95
CA LYS A 380 -3.09 5.78 14.18
C LYS A 380 -2.18 5.18 15.22
N ILE A 381 -0.90 5.12 14.90
CA ILE A 381 0.16 4.77 15.85
C ILE A 381 1.08 5.96 16.09
N ASP A 382 1.73 5.98 17.26
CA ASP A 382 2.80 6.96 17.54
C ASP A 382 4.17 6.48 17.03
N ARG A 383 5.21 7.26 17.32
CA ARG A 383 6.61 6.96 16.91
C ARG A 383 7.17 5.66 17.50
N ALA A 384 6.60 5.19 18.62
CA ALA A 384 6.98 3.95 19.27
C ALA A 384 6.18 2.74 18.76
N GLY A 385 5.21 2.98 17.86
CA GLY A 385 4.31 1.97 17.34
C GLY A 385 3.10 1.70 18.25
N ASP A 386 2.84 2.54 19.26
CA ASP A 386 1.70 2.36 20.17
C ASP A 386 0.44 2.97 19.57
N ILE A 387 -0.66 2.19 19.57
CA ILE A 387 -1.94 2.60 19.02
C ILE A 387 -2.48 3.80 19.80
N LYS A 388 -2.84 4.86 19.10
CA LYS A 388 -3.50 6.03 19.68
C LYS A 388 -5.01 5.93 19.56
N TRP A 389 -5.48 5.49 18.42
CA TRP A 389 -6.88 5.22 18.13
C TRP A 389 -7.00 4.32 16.89
N HIS A 390 -8.15 3.72 16.72
CA HIS A 390 -8.55 3.03 15.50
C HIS A 390 -10.04 3.17 15.24
N LYS A 391 -10.47 2.99 13.99
CA LYS A 391 -11.86 2.93 13.54
C LYS A 391 -12.06 1.78 12.58
N SER A 392 -13.12 1.01 12.82
CA SER A 392 -13.59 -0.05 11.93
C SER A 392 -14.89 0.40 11.31
N ILE A 393 -14.98 0.36 9.99
CA ILE A 393 -16.12 0.82 9.18
C ILE A 393 -16.54 -0.31 8.27
N GLY A 394 -17.80 -0.71 8.34
CA GLY A 394 -18.29 -1.78 7.49
C GLY A 394 -19.73 -2.16 7.74
N GLY A 395 -20.14 -3.22 7.10
CA GLY A 395 -21.44 -3.85 7.26
C GLY A 395 -21.31 -5.37 7.24
N SER A 396 -22.34 -6.08 6.76
CA SER A 396 -22.36 -7.55 6.82
C SER A 396 -21.43 -8.23 5.81
N GLU A 397 -20.98 -7.54 4.79
CA GLU A 397 -20.16 -8.09 3.71
C GLU A 397 -18.68 -7.70 3.87
N THR A 398 -17.95 -7.55 2.78
CA THR A 398 -16.53 -7.21 2.80
C THR A 398 -16.31 -5.73 2.52
N ASP A 399 -15.56 -5.08 3.41
CA ASP A 399 -15.23 -3.68 3.34
C ASP A 399 -13.73 -3.50 3.58
N PHE A 400 -13.05 -2.69 2.76
CA PHE A 400 -11.61 -2.51 2.79
C PHE A 400 -11.23 -1.04 2.70
N PHE A 401 -10.18 -0.61 3.43
CA PHE A 401 -9.41 0.57 3.09
C PHE A 401 -8.07 0.16 2.47
N TYR A 402 -7.73 0.80 1.37
CA TYR A 402 -6.46 0.59 0.67
C TYR A 402 -5.46 1.69 0.98
N ASP A 403 -5.93 2.93 1.20
CA ASP A 403 -5.05 4.04 1.49
C ASP A 403 -5.68 5.09 2.39
N SER A 404 -4.84 5.91 3.07
CA SER A 404 -5.30 7.02 3.90
C SER A 404 -4.28 8.14 4.00
N VAL A 405 -4.77 9.37 4.17
CA VAL A 405 -3.97 10.58 4.30
C VAL A 405 -4.52 11.53 5.36
N GLU A 406 -3.62 12.19 6.10
CA GLU A 406 -3.98 13.35 6.93
C GLU A 406 -3.86 14.62 6.11
N LEU A 407 -4.98 15.35 5.98
CA LEU A 407 -5.02 16.66 5.30
C LEU A 407 -4.37 17.76 6.14
N ASN A 408 -4.18 18.94 5.55
CA ASN A 408 -3.49 20.05 6.22
C ASN A 408 -4.21 20.57 7.48
N ASP A 409 -5.52 20.39 7.58
CA ASP A 409 -6.37 20.75 8.73
C ASP A 409 -6.51 19.61 9.77
N GLN A 410 -5.68 18.56 9.65
CA GLN A 410 -5.68 17.34 10.47
C GLN A 410 -6.88 16.41 10.23
N THR A 411 -7.73 16.71 9.28
CA THR A 411 -8.78 15.80 8.84
C THR A 411 -8.15 14.57 8.19
N ILE A 412 -8.68 13.39 8.45
CA ILE A 412 -8.22 12.13 7.87
C ILE A 412 -9.20 11.69 6.80
N VAL A 413 -8.67 11.30 5.66
CA VAL A 413 -9.41 10.65 4.58
C VAL A 413 -8.85 9.26 4.38
N ALA A 414 -9.69 8.23 4.49
CA ALA A 414 -9.37 6.85 4.13
C ALA A 414 -10.28 6.39 2.98
N VAL A 415 -9.72 5.62 2.05
CA VAL A 415 -10.41 5.21 0.83
C VAL A 415 -10.22 3.73 0.54
N GLY A 416 -11.22 3.16 -0.12
CA GLY A 416 -11.19 1.75 -0.49
C GLY A 416 -12.45 1.32 -1.21
N ASN A 417 -12.99 0.17 -0.85
CA ASN A 417 -14.24 -0.34 -1.42
C ASN A 417 -15.14 -1.01 -0.38
N SER A 418 -16.41 -1.14 -0.72
CA SER A 418 -17.43 -1.79 0.09
C SER A 418 -18.37 -2.62 -0.76
N ASN A 419 -18.71 -3.82 -0.26
CA ASN A 419 -19.79 -4.66 -0.77
C ASN A 419 -21.05 -4.58 0.12
N SER A 420 -20.96 -3.88 1.24
CA SER A 420 -22.03 -3.79 2.23
C SER A 420 -23.09 -2.73 1.85
N SER A 421 -24.32 -2.91 2.36
CA SER A 421 -25.43 -1.95 2.23
C SER A 421 -26.21 -1.81 3.54
N ASN A 422 -25.55 -2.03 4.67
CA ASN A 422 -26.15 -1.95 6.02
C ASN A 422 -25.11 -1.48 7.04
N GLU A 423 -25.50 -1.32 8.29
CA GLU A 423 -24.69 -0.84 9.41
C GLU A 423 -24.11 0.56 9.11
N ASP A 424 -22.80 0.70 8.94
CA ASP A 424 -22.16 1.98 8.62
C ASP A 424 -22.35 2.39 7.15
N ILE A 425 -22.63 1.43 6.28
CA ILE A 425 -22.74 1.62 4.83
C ILE A 425 -24.21 1.75 4.45
N ASN A 426 -24.65 2.97 4.18
CA ASN A 426 -26.07 3.25 3.92
C ASN A 426 -26.53 2.84 2.53
N GLU A 427 -25.63 2.74 1.56
CA GLU A 427 -25.96 2.47 0.16
C GLU A 427 -24.81 1.74 -0.53
N ASN A 428 -25.15 0.73 -1.33
CA ASN A 428 -24.31 0.13 -2.35
C ASN A 428 -25.14 0.06 -3.64
N LYS A 429 -24.61 0.59 -4.74
CA LYS A 429 -25.34 0.75 -6.02
C LYS A 429 -25.12 -0.40 -6.96
N GLY A 430 -23.97 -1.10 -6.81
CA GLY A 430 -23.58 -2.18 -7.68
C GLY A 430 -23.23 -3.47 -6.93
N PHE A 431 -22.14 -4.09 -7.35
CA PHE A 431 -21.54 -5.21 -6.63
C PHE A 431 -20.54 -4.73 -5.58
N THR A 432 -19.71 -3.79 -5.97
CA THR A 432 -18.68 -3.18 -5.12
C THR A 432 -18.64 -1.69 -5.44
N ASP A 433 -18.79 -0.84 -4.45
CA ASP A 433 -18.68 0.61 -4.58
C ASP A 433 -17.38 1.14 -3.96
N LEU A 434 -16.84 2.22 -4.51
CA LEU A 434 -15.76 3.00 -3.91
C LEU A 434 -16.22 3.55 -2.55
N LEU A 435 -15.42 3.33 -1.49
CA LEU A 435 -15.70 3.77 -0.12
C LEU A 435 -14.78 4.93 0.27
N ILE A 436 -15.36 5.97 0.88
CA ILE A 436 -14.66 7.13 1.45
C ILE A 436 -15.08 7.28 2.91
N LEU A 437 -14.11 7.32 3.81
CA LEU A 437 -14.27 7.74 5.19
C LEU A 437 -13.57 9.09 5.39
N LYS A 438 -14.24 10.02 6.08
CA LYS A 438 -13.65 11.27 6.55
C LYS A 438 -13.83 11.40 8.05
N LEU A 439 -12.71 11.61 8.78
CA LEU A 439 -12.65 11.80 10.23
C LEU A 439 -12.12 13.20 10.57
N LYS A 440 -12.63 13.77 11.67
CA LYS A 440 -12.19 15.07 12.17
C LYS A 440 -12.07 15.07 13.69
#